data_9200f1f9b89db1fde3966f015754ad5a
#
_entry.id   9200f1f9b89db1fde3966f015754ad5a
#
_cell.length_a   1.000
_cell.length_b   1.000
_cell.length_c   1.000
_cell.angle_alpha   90.00
_cell.angle_beta   90.00
_cell.angle_gamma   90.00
#
_symmetry.space_group_name_H-M   'P 1'
#
loop_
_entity.id
_entity.type
_entity.pdbx_description
1 polymer ?
#
loop_
_entity_poly.entity_id
_entity_poly.type
_entity_poly.pdbx_seq_one_letter_code
_entity_poly.pdbx_strand_id
1 'polypeptide(L)'
;MWLQTIERWADRLPHPMALFMYLCGTVLALSFIGEVLGWSAQHPSSGDVLEVRNLASSEGLVFMLTGLVKNFMGFAPVGPVLVIALAFSLAEKSGLLPALITRLSQGTPKELLAVTIAFLGVMSSIAVDSGYVVLLPLCAALFFSSGRHPIAGLALGFACVSGGFSANLMVGPVDAMLSGISTEAVQLVADREVGLLGNYYFMVCSVPLIILVSVLVNRYWVEPYLDAYPVKGEAPEPMAVHALGVSFWMTLVIIVIVWCVMTLPEDAVLREEGTGKLVQGPFMGSLVAMIALSVAILATVYGKANGKLINWKEWVGAIEQGIKDIAPYLALMFVVAQFIAWFKWSELGPVLAVHLAALLEAWSLPTPLALLALLFFTSVLNLFIGSASAKWALLAPIIVPAFYLLGIEPEAVQGAYRVADSSTNIITPLMPYFPLVLAYAQKYDPEIGVGRILTIMLPYALSLLAAWALLLTVWLLAELPFGS
;
A
#
# COMPACT_ATOMS: atom_id res chain seq x y z
N MET A 1 -12.71 8.94 26.63
CA MET A 1 -13.18 7.67 27.24
C MET A 1 -13.31 6.53 26.22
N TRP A 2 -14.04 6.67 25.11
CA TRP A 2 -14.15 5.61 24.09
C TRP A 2 -12.86 5.38 23.30
N LEU A 3 -12.05 6.43 23.00
CA LEU A 3 -10.74 6.32 22.37
C LEU A 3 -9.73 5.51 23.21
N GLN A 4 -9.70 5.73 24.53
CA GLN A 4 -8.88 4.93 25.45
C GLN A 4 -9.34 3.49 25.57
N THR A 5 -10.62 3.23 25.26
CA THR A 5 -11.18 1.87 25.20
C THR A 5 -10.74 1.20 23.90
N ILE A 6 -10.77 1.91 22.76
CA ILE A 6 -10.25 1.41 21.48
C ILE A 6 -8.74 1.11 21.59
N GLU A 7 -7.95 2.04 22.16
CA GLU A 7 -6.52 1.87 22.38
C GLU A 7 -6.23 0.60 23.23
N ARG A 8 -6.95 0.43 24.35
CA ARG A 8 -6.81 -0.79 25.18
C ARG A 8 -7.26 -2.08 24.51
N TRP A 9 -8.24 -2.04 23.62
CA TRP A 9 -8.64 -3.19 22.83
C TRP A 9 -7.60 -3.50 21.74
N ALA A 10 -7.04 -2.47 21.13
CA ALA A 10 -6.03 -2.56 20.13
C ALA A 10 -4.70 -3.13 20.64
N ASP A 11 -4.29 -2.73 21.85
CA ASP A 11 -3.12 -3.28 22.54
C ASP A 11 -3.27 -4.77 22.89
N ARG A 12 -4.50 -5.31 22.86
CA ARG A 12 -4.78 -6.73 23.05
C ARG A 12 -4.74 -7.55 21.77
N LEU A 13 -4.75 -6.90 20.61
CA LEU A 13 -4.64 -7.62 19.34
C LEU A 13 -3.24 -8.25 19.23
N PRO A 14 -3.15 -9.51 18.83
CA PRO A 14 -1.87 -10.15 18.65
C PRO A 14 -1.09 -9.47 17.51
N HIS A 15 0.24 -9.51 17.59
CA HIS A 15 1.10 -9.10 16.51
C HIS A 15 0.64 -9.77 15.19
N PRO A 16 0.65 -9.09 14.02
CA PRO A 16 0.16 -9.65 12.75
C PRO A 16 0.71 -11.05 12.42
N MET A 17 1.99 -11.29 12.68
CA MET A 17 2.60 -12.60 12.49
C MET A 17 1.96 -13.66 13.40
N ALA A 18 1.69 -13.34 14.69
CA ALA A 18 1.03 -14.26 15.61
C ALA A 18 -0.42 -14.53 15.19
N LEU A 19 -1.13 -13.51 14.65
CA LEU A 19 -2.46 -13.70 14.09
C LEU A 19 -2.46 -14.76 12.98
N PHE A 20 -1.52 -14.68 12.03
CA PHE A 20 -1.41 -15.67 10.96
C PHE A 20 -0.98 -17.06 11.45
N MET A 21 -0.17 -17.14 12.51
CA MET A 21 0.12 -18.43 13.16
C MET A 21 -1.15 -19.06 13.77
N TYR A 22 -2.01 -18.26 14.40
CA TYR A 22 -3.32 -18.75 14.87
C TYR A 22 -4.23 -19.14 13.70
N LEU A 23 -4.22 -18.40 12.60
CA LEU A 23 -4.98 -18.75 11.39
C LEU A 23 -4.48 -20.06 10.77
N CYS A 24 -3.19 -20.33 10.73
CA CYS A 24 -2.65 -21.62 10.31
C CYS A 24 -3.20 -22.77 11.20
N GLY A 25 -3.19 -22.57 12.51
CA GLY A 25 -3.79 -23.53 13.45
C GLY A 25 -5.30 -23.70 13.24
N THR A 26 -6.00 -22.62 12.93
CA THR A 26 -7.45 -22.65 12.61
C THR A 26 -7.72 -23.41 11.32
N VAL A 27 -6.93 -23.19 10.26
CA VAL A 27 -7.04 -23.93 8.99
C VAL A 27 -6.81 -25.42 9.22
N LEU A 28 -5.79 -25.78 10.02
CA LEU A 28 -5.53 -27.17 10.38
C LEU A 28 -6.75 -27.82 11.09
N ALA A 29 -7.33 -27.12 12.07
CA ALA A 29 -8.50 -27.63 12.81
C ALA A 29 -9.75 -27.70 11.91
N LEU A 30 -10.02 -26.65 11.11
CA LEU A 30 -11.18 -26.62 10.22
C LEU A 30 -11.07 -27.63 9.07
N SER A 31 -9.86 -27.92 8.58
CA SER A 31 -9.67 -28.96 7.56
C SER A 31 -10.02 -30.36 8.09
N PHE A 32 -9.63 -30.64 9.34
CA PHE A 32 -10.01 -31.89 10.01
C PHE A 32 -11.55 -31.98 10.21
N ILE A 33 -12.15 -30.91 10.75
CA ILE A 33 -13.60 -30.86 11.00
C ILE A 33 -14.37 -30.95 9.67
N GLY A 34 -13.93 -30.23 8.65
CA GLY A 34 -14.57 -30.16 7.34
C GLY A 34 -14.56 -31.50 6.62
N GLU A 35 -13.46 -32.26 6.67
CA GLU A 35 -13.40 -33.62 6.14
C GLU A 35 -14.38 -34.56 6.89
N VAL A 36 -14.36 -34.52 8.24
CA VAL A 36 -15.25 -35.36 9.07
C VAL A 36 -16.73 -35.05 8.80
N LEU A 37 -17.06 -33.77 8.59
CA LEU A 37 -18.44 -33.33 8.33
C LEU A 37 -18.82 -33.38 6.83
N GLY A 38 -17.91 -33.75 5.93
CA GLY A 38 -18.13 -33.81 4.50
C GLY A 38 -18.40 -32.45 3.85
N TRP A 39 -17.70 -31.39 4.31
CA TRP A 39 -17.86 -30.07 3.71
C TRP A 39 -17.40 -30.08 2.25
N SER A 40 -18.30 -29.66 1.37
CA SER A 40 -18.06 -29.62 -0.06
C SER A 40 -18.81 -28.46 -0.71
N ALA A 41 -18.37 -28.05 -1.90
CA ALA A 41 -19.06 -27.09 -2.73
C ALA A 41 -18.87 -27.46 -4.21
N GLN A 42 -19.83 -27.11 -5.06
CA GLN A 42 -19.70 -27.28 -6.51
C GLN A 42 -19.15 -26.01 -7.12
N HIS A 43 -18.02 -26.12 -7.83
CA HIS A 43 -17.41 -24.97 -8.50
C HIS A 43 -18.34 -24.44 -9.60
N PRO A 44 -18.75 -23.15 -9.58
CA PRO A 44 -19.80 -22.64 -10.47
C PRO A 44 -19.47 -22.73 -11.96
N SER A 45 -18.19 -22.60 -12.35
CA SER A 45 -17.78 -22.59 -13.76
C SER A 45 -17.33 -23.95 -14.29
N SER A 46 -16.61 -24.76 -13.49
CA SER A 46 -16.14 -26.09 -13.95
C SER A 46 -17.10 -27.21 -13.63
N GLY A 47 -18.00 -27.03 -12.65
CA GLY A 47 -18.92 -28.05 -12.18
C GLY A 47 -18.28 -29.12 -11.29
N ASP A 48 -16.99 -29.01 -11.01
CA ASP A 48 -16.26 -29.94 -10.15
C ASP A 48 -16.72 -29.84 -8.69
N VAL A 49 -16.77 -30.99 -8.00
CA VAL A 49 -17.05 -31.02 -6.57
C VAL A 49 -15.74 -30.83 -5.82
N LEU A 50 -15.66 -29.72 -5.08
CA LEU A 50 -14.57 -29.40 -4.18
C LEU A 50 -14.89 -29.99 -2.80
N GLU A 51 -14.05 -30.89 -2.32
CA GLU A 51 -14.21 -31.53 -0.99
C GLU A 51 -13.07 -31.09 -0.08
N VAL A 52 -13.40 -30.73 1.16
CA VAL A 52 -12.38 -30.34 2.15
C VAL A 52 -11.49 -31.53 2.50
N ARG A 53 -10.18 -31.31 2.42
CA ARG A 53 -9.13 -32.30 2.68
C ARG A 53 -8.44 -32.02 4.01
N ASN A 54 -8.18 -33.04 4.79
CA ASN A 54 -7.59 -32.93 6.12
C ASN A 54 -6.07 -32.73 6.08
N LEU A 55 -5.62 -31.60 6.55
CA LEU A 55 -4.19 -31.27 6.70
C LEU A 55 -3.48 -32.14 7.78
N ALA A 56 -4.21 -32.66 8.75
CA ALA A 56 -3.65 -33.54 9.77
C ALA A 56 -3.50 -35.01 9.29
N SER A 57 -3.91 -35.32 8.05
CA SER A 57 -3.65 -36.62 7.42
C SER A 57 -2.17 -36.81 7.13
N SER A 58 -1.75 -38.05 6.82
CA SER A 58 -0.38 -38.34 6.40
C SER A 58 0.04 -37.55 5.16
N GLU A 59 -0.87 -37.38 4.19
CA GLU A 59 -0.63 -36.59 2.98
C GLU A 59 -0.49 -35.09 3.31
N GLY A 60 -1.36 -34.56 4.18
CA GLY A 60 -1.31 -33.18 4.61
C GLY A 60 -0.03 -32.86 5.38
N LEU A 61 0.41 -33.76 6.27
CA LEU A 61 1.67 -33.59 6.99
C LEU A 61 2.88 -33.58 6.03
N VAL A 62 2.91 -34.49 5.05
CA VAL A 62 3.96 -34.48 4.02
C VAL A 62 3.92 -33.17 3.24
N PHE A 63 2.75 -32.71 2.80
CA PHE A 63 2.59 -31.43 2.10
C PHE A 63 3.12 -30.25 2.92
N MET A 64 2.75 -30.14 4.20
CA MET A 64 3.19 -29.06 5.08
C MET A 64 4.71 -29.05 5.23
N LEU A 65 5.35 -30.22 5.47
CA LEU A 65 6.78 -30.33 5.70
C LEU A 65 7.60 -30.10 4.42
N THR A 66 7.20 -30.70 3.30
CA THR A 66 7.91 -30.57 2.02
C THR A 66 7.67 -29.23 1.35
N GLY A 67 6.50 -28.61 1.63
CA GLY A 67 6.09 -27.33 1.07
C GLY A 67 6.70 -26.10 1.75
N LEU A 68 7.23 -26.20 2.98
CA LEU A 68 7.59 -25.07 3.81
C LEU A 68 8.48 -24.02 3.11
N VAL A 69 9.56 -24.48 2.48
CA VAL A 69 10.49 -23.62 1.73
C VAL A 69 9.88 -23.20 0.40
N LYS A 70 9.29 -24.15 -0.33
CA LYS A 70 8.72 -23.93 -1.65
C LYS A 70 7.59 -22.89 -1.63
N ASN A 71 6.69 -22.98 -0.65
CA ASN A 71 5.57 -22.06 -0.48
C ASN A 71 6.07 -20.62 -0.28
N PHE A 72 7.11 -20.42 0.55
CA PHE A 72 7.67 -19.10 0.80
C PHE A 72 8.42 -18.54 -0.42
N MET A 73 9.29 -19.35 -1.02
CA MET A 73 10.10 -18.91 -2.17
C MET A 73 9.26 -18.65 -3.42
N GLY A 74 8.16 -19.37 -3.60
CA GLY A 74 7.21 -19.18 -4.70
C GLY A 74 6.10 -18.17 -4.41
N PHE A 75 6.09 -17.55 -3.22
CA PHE A 75 5.03 -16.60 -2.87
C PHE A 75 5.19 -15.30 -3.63
N ALA A 76 4.22 -15.00 -4.51
CA ALA A 76 4.30 -13.94 -5.50
C ALA A 76 4.74 -12.55 -4.96
N PRO A 77 4.32 -12.09 -3.77
CA PRO A 77 4.70 -10.76 -3.28
C PRO A 77 6.17 -10.62 -2.85
N VAL A 78 6.85 -11.72 -2.48
CA VAL A 78 8.16 -11.65 -1.80
C VAL A 78 9.24 -11.07 -2.70
N GLY A 79 9.40 -11.60 -3.91
CA GLY A 79 10.46 -11.18 -4.84
C GLY A 79 10.34 -9.71 -5.27
N PRO A 80 9.22 -9.30 -5.84
CA PRO A 80 9.00 -7.92 -6.29
C PRO A 80 9.18 -6.88 -5.18
N VAL A 81 8.62 -7.12 -4.00
CA VAL A 81 8.73 -6.18 -2.86
C VAL A 81 10.18 -6.08 -2.39
N LEU A 82 10.91 -7.21 -2.29
CA LEU A 82 12.32 -7.20 -1.92
C LEU A 82 13.16 -6.36 -2.88
N VAL A 83 13.02 -6.59 -4.18
CA VAL A 83 13.82 -5.90 -5.22
C VAL A 83 13.54 -4.38 -5.21
N ILE A 84 12.28 -3.98 -5.10
CA ILE A 84 11.90 -2.57 -5.05
C ILE A 84 12.42 -1.93 -3.74
N ALA A 85 12.24 -2.58 -2.59
CA ALA A 85 12.67 -2.06 -1.31
C ALA A 85 14.18 -1.80 -1.24
N LEU A 86 15.00 -2.70 -1.80
CA LEU A 86 16.46 -2.51 -1.88
C LEU A 86 16.84 -1.25 -2.68
N ALA A 87 16.17 -1.01 -3.80
CA ALA A 87 16.41 0.17 -4.62
C ALA A 87 16.01 1.46 -3.88
N PHE A 88 14.86 1.46 -3.20
CA PHE A 88 14.41 2.61 -2.44
C PHE A 88 15.26 2.88 -1.19
N SER A 89 15.81 1.86 -0.55
CA SER A 89 16.78 2.02 0.54
C SER A 89 18.05 2.77 0.08
N LEU A 90 18.55 2.46 -1.12
CA LEU A 90 19.62 3.25 -1.74
C LEU A 90 19.21 4.71 -1.95
N ALA A 91 18.00 4.97 -2.44
CA ALA A 91 17.50 6.32 -2.66
C ALA A 91 17.34 7.12 -1.36
N GLU A 92 16.96 6.46 -0.28
CA GLU A 92 16.87 7.05 1.05
C GLU A 92 18.26 7.37 1.62
N LYS A 93 19.15 6.38 1.66
CA LYS A 93 20.51 6.53 2.23
C LYS A 93 21.38 7.50 1.43
N SER A 94 21.21 7.58 0.11
CA SER A 94 21.86 8.60 -0.72
C SER A 94 21.40 10.02 -0.40
N GLY A 95 20.23 10.18 0.23
CA GLY A 95 19.56 11.46 0.44
C GLY A 95 18.80 11.98 -0.78
N LEU A 96 18.64 11.15 -1.83
CA LEU A 96 17.91 11.53 -3.04
C LEU A 96 16.44 11.85 -2.74
N LEU A 97 15.75 11.01 -1.95
CA LEU A 97 14.34 11.23 -1.61
C LEU A 97 14.13 12.55 -0.83
N PRO A 98 14.89 12.83 0.27
CA PRO A 98 14.83 14.13 0.93
C PRO A 98 15.11 15.30 -0.02
N ALA A 99 16.09 15.14 -0.92
CA ALA A 99 16.44 16.20 -1.87
C ALA A 99 15.31 16.50 -2.87
N LEU A 100 14.68 15.47 -3.41
CA LEU A 100 13.53 15.63 -4.32
C LEU A 100 12.37 16.33 -3.61
N ILE A 101 12.00 15.87 -2.41
CA ILE A 101 10.93 16.45 -1.60
C ILE A 101 11.21 17.93 -1.31
N THR A 102 12.41 18.26 -0.81
CA THR A 102 12.79 19.63 -0.45
C THR A 102 12.87 20.53 -1.70
N ARG A 103 13.43 20.03 -2.79
CA ARG A 103 13.55 20.82 -4.04
C ARG A 103 12.19 21.17 -4.62
N LEU A 104 11.25 20.24 -4.60
CA LEU A 104 9.89 20.47 -5.09
C LEU A 104 9.10 21.44 -4.20
N SER A 105 9.38 21.47 -2.89
CA SER A 105 8.72 22.39 -1.95
C SER A 105 9.30 23.80 -1.94
N GLN A 106 10.60 23.96 -2.23
CA GLN A 106 11.28 25.26 -2.26
C GLN A 106 10.90 26.05 -3.52
N GLY A 107 10.55 27.32 -3.32
CA GLY A 107 10.17 28.23 -4.41
C GLY A 107 8.71 28.16 -4.82
N THR A 108 7.89 27.38 -4.12
CA THR A 108 6.43 27.33 -4.34
C THR A 108 5.77 28.62 -3.82
N PRO A 109 4.94 29.30 -4.63
CA PRO A 109 4.13 30.42 -4.16
C PRO A 109 3.24 30.03 -2.97
N LYS A 110 2.99 30.98 -2.05
CA LYS A 110 2.20 30.73 -0.84
C LYS A 110 0.80 30.18 -1.13
N GLU A 111 0.22 30.60 -2.24
CA GLU A 111 -1.11 30.17 -2.69
C GLU A 111 -1.14 28.69 -3.12
N LEU A 112 -0.04 28.20 -3.67
CA LEU A 112 0.09 26.81 -4.13
C LEU A 112 0.73 25.88 -3.08
N LEU A 113 1.18 26.41 -1.95
CA LEU A 113 1.92 25.66 -0.95
C LEU A 113 1.14 24.44 -0.45
N ALA A 114 -0.16 24.59 -0.16
CA ALA A 114 -0.99 23.47 0.27
C ALA A 114 -1.14 22.38 -0.81
N VAL A 115 -1.28 22.78 -2.06
CA VAL A 115 -1.37 21.84 -3.20
C VAL A 115 -0.05 21.09 -3.39
N THR A 116 1.08 21.81 -3.30
CA THR A 116 2.42 21.21 -3.40
C THR A 116 2.68 20.22 -2.27
N ILE A 117 2.34 20.57 -1.03
CA ILE A 117 2.44 19.67 0.13
C ILE A 117 1.55 18.43 -0.06
N ALA A 118 0.31 18.63 -0.49
CA ALA A 118 -0.60 17.51 -0.73
C ALA A 118 -0.08 16.58 -1.85
N PHE A 119 0.42 17.14 -2.95
CA PHE A 119 1.03 16.38 -4.03
C PHE A 119 2.25 15.58 -3.53
N LEU A 120 3.18 16.24 -2.83
CA LEU A 120 4.36 15.58 -2.28
C LEU A 120 3.99 14.50 -1.25
N GLY A 121 2.94 14.75 -0.45
CA GLY A 121 2.41 13.79 0.50
C GLY A 121 1.95 12.50 -0.19
N VAL A 122 1.10 12.62 -1.19
CA VAL A 122 0.61 11.46 -1.96
C VAL A 122 1.78 10.73 -2.65
N MET A 123 2.68 11.46 -3.28
CA MET A 123 3.82 10.87 -3.99
C MET A 123 4.87 10.26 -3.06
N SER A 124 4.94 10.68 -1.80
CA SER A 124 5.91 10.16 -0.83
C SER A 124 5.58 8.73 -0.36
N SER A 125 4.38 8.22 -0.61
CA SER A 125 3.99 6.84 -0.32
C SER A 125 4.87 5.81 -1.05
N ILE A 126 5.50 6.19 -2.16
CA ILE A 126 6.50 5.38 -2.88
C ILE A 126 7.73 5.11 -2.00
N ALA A 127 8.10 6.07 -1.16
CA ALA A 127 9.28 6.05 -0.30
C ALA A 127 8.98 5.63 1.15
N VAL A 128 7.90 4.92 1.36
CA VAL A 128 7.32 4.37 2.61
C VAL A 128 7.61 5.23 3.84
N ASP A 129 8.83 5.20 4.39
CA ASP A 129 9.19 5.83 5.68
C ASP A 129 9.63 7.29 5.54
N SER A 130 10.26 7.65 4.41
CA SER A 130 10.79 9.00 4.19
C SER A 130 9.70 10.09 4.18
N GLY A 131 8.49 9.75 3.75
CA GLY A 131 7.33 10.64 3.81
C GLY A 131 7.02 11.09 5.24
N TYR A 132 7.03 10.17 6.18
CA TYR A 132 6.75 10.48 7.59
C TYR A 132 7.89 11.21 8.27
N VAL A 133 9.13 10.81 8.02
CA VAL A 133 10.30 11.35 8.74
C VAL A 133 10.72 12.71 8.18
N VAL A 134 10.67 12.91 6.87
CA VAL A 134 11.21 14.10 6.19
C VAL A 134 10.11 15.08 5.83
N LEU A 135 9.03 14.62 5.21
CA LEU A 135 8.02 15.53 4.66
C LEU A 135 7.15 16.15 5.78
N LEU A 136 6.78 15.40 6.81
CA LEU A 136 5.88 15.92 7.85
C LEU A 136 6.47 17.11 8.60
N PRO A 137 7.70 17.07 9.15
CA PRO A 137 8.29 18.26 9.78
C PRO A 137 8.50 19.40 8.78
N LEU A 138 8.80 19.08 7.51
CA LEU A 138 8.93 20.09 6.46
C LEU A 138 7.59 20.80 6.17
N CYS A 139 6.48 20.06 6.14
CA CYS A 139 5.13 20.63 5.97
C CYS A 139 4.79 21.63 7.08
N ALA A 140 5.09 21.26 8.33
CA ALA A 140 4.90 22.16 9.46
C ALA A 140 5.77 23.42 9.35
N ALA A 141 7.05 23.27 9.00
CA ALA A 141 7.99 24.36 8.81
C ALA A 141 7.56 25.33 7.68
N LEU A 142 7.11 24.80 6.56
CA LEU A 142 6.64 25.57 5.41
C LEU A 142 5.37 26.39 5.74
N PHE A 143 4.43 25.80 6.46
CA PHE A 143 3.25 26.53 6.92
C PHE A 143 3.64 27.61 7.91
N PHE A 144 4.48 27.29 8.88
CA PHE A 144 4.98 28.28 9.86
C PHE A 144 5.66 29.46 9.16
N SER A 145 6.58 29.21 8.23
CA SER A 145 7.29 30.27 7.49
C SER A 145 6.37 31.11 6.58
N SER A 146 5.23 30.54 6.17
CA SER A 146 4.22 31.24 5.37
C SER A 146 3.24 32.07 6.21
N GLY A 147 3.35 32.02 7.56
CA GLY A 147 2.45 32.66 8.50
C GLY A 147 1.14 31.88 8.77
N ARG A 148 1.09 30.60 8.39
CA ARG A 148 -0.04 29.68 8.62
C ARG A 148 0.26 28.78 9.83
N HIS A 149 -0.79 28.17 10.40
CA HIS A 149 -0.62 27.31 11.57
C HIS A 149 0.20 26.05 11.24
N PRO A 150 1.35 25.77 11.91
CA PRO A 150 2.24 24.66 11.55
C PRO A 150 1.60 23.29 11.69
N ILE A 151 0.70 23.08 12.67
CA ILE A 151 -0.03 21.84 12.86
C ILE A 151 -1.00 21.60 11.68
N ALA A 152 -1.52 22.64 11.02
CA ALA A 152 -2.34 22.47 9.82
C ALA A 152 -1.50 21.94 8.64
N GLY A 153 -0.26 22.43 8.50
CA GLY A 153 0.68 21.89 7.52
C GLY A 153 1.07 20.43 7.80
N LEU A 154 1.33 20.12 9.06
CA LEU A 154 1.60 18.75 9.52
C LEU A 154 0.42 17.81 9.24
N ALA A 155 -0.80 18.25 9.56
CA ALA A 155 -2.03 17.49 9.36
C ALA A 155 -2.31 17.24 7.87
N LEU A 156 -2.13 18.27 7.01
CA LEU A 156 -2.24 18.11 5.57
C LEU A 156 -1.21 17.11 5.02
N GLY A 157 0.04 17.23 5.45
CA GLY A 157 1.10 16.28 5.09
C GLY A 157 0.74 14.86 5.50
N PHE A 158 0.33 14.66 6.74
CA PHE A 158 -0.05 13.34 7.25
C PHE A 158 -1.29 12.78 6.55
N ALA A 159 -2.30 13.59 6.29
CA ALA A 159 -3.49 13.19 5.52
C ALA A 159 -3.11 12.68 4.12
N CYS A 160 -2.17 13.34 3.45
CA CYS A 160 -1.76 12.97 2.10
C CYS A 160 -0.76 11.83 2.06
N VAL A 161 0.18 11.74 3.00
CA VAL A 161 1.15 10.63 3.10
C VAL A 161 0.44 9.32 3.45
N SER A 162 -0.43 9.34 4.43
CA SER A 162 -1.10 8.16 4.96
C SER A 162 -2.48 7.93 4.35
N GLY A 163 -3.32 8.97 4.29
CA GLY A 163 -4.65 8.90 3.66
C GLY A 163 -4.58 8.79 2.15
N GLY A 164 -3.49 9.25 1.52
CA GLY A 164 -3.19 9.06 0.10
C GLY A 164 -2.30 7.84 -0.21
N PHE A 165 -2.02 6.99 0.77
CA PHE A 165 -1.01 5.93 0.72
C PHE A 165 -1.11 5.00 -0.51
N SER A 166 -2.30 4.69 -0.98
CA SER A 166 -2.50 3.82 -2.14
C SER A 166 -2.55 4.56 -3.47
N ALA A 167 -2.77 5.88 -3.48
CA ALA A 167 -2.81 6.66 -4.73
C ALA A 167 -1.41 7.04 -5.18
N ASN A 168 -1.09 6.78 -6.46
CA ASN A 168 0.24 6.98 -6.97
C ASN A 168 0.24 7.29 -8.48
N LEU A 169 1.20 8.10 -8.91
CA LEU A 169 1.54 8.28 -10.33
C LEU A 169 2.63 7.29 -10.78
N MET A 170 3.29 6.64 -9.83
CA MET A 170 4.35 5.66 -10.08
C MET A 170 4.05 4.38 -9.33
N VAL A 171 4.44 3.27 -9.91
CA VAL A 171 4.33 1.96 -9.24
C VAL A 171 5.35 1.85 -8.13
N GLY A 172 4.91 1.38 -6.98
CA GLY A 172 5.73 1.25 -5.78
C GLY A 172 5.64 -0.11 -5.09
N PRO A 173 6.28 -0.25 -3.92
CA PRO A 173 6.28 -1.51 -3.15
C PRO A 173 4.86 -1.98 -2.78
N VAL A 174 3.95 -1.04 -2.51
CA VAL A 174 2.56 -1.33 -2.14
C VAL A 174 1.82 -2.01 -3.29
N ASP A 175 2.04 -1.55 -4.52
CA ASP A 175 1.40 -2.14 -5.70
C ASP A 175 1.86 -3.58 -5.90
N ALA A 176 3.16 -3.84 -5.79
CA ALA A 176 3.73 -5.18 -5.88
C ALA A 176 3.20 -6.12 -4.78
N MET A 177 3.07 -5.61 -3.57
CA MET A 177 2.59 -6.36 -2.42
C MET A 177 1.11 -6.73 -2.57
N LEU A 178 0.25 -5.77 -2.91
CA LEU A 178 -1.19 -6.01 -2.99
C LEU A 178 -1.55 -6.85 -4.23
N SER A 179 -0.94 -6.59 -5.39
CA SER A 179 -1.16 -7.39 -6.59
C SER A 179 -0.70 -8.84 -6.41
N GLY A 180 0.45 -9.07 -5.77
CA GLY A 180 0.93 -10.41 -5.47
C GLY A 180 0.00 -11.18 -4.54
N ILE A 181 -0.50 -10.56 -3.45
CA ILE A 181 -1.47 -11.19 -2.55
C ILE A 181 -2.80 -11.46 -3.27
N SER A 182 -3.25 -10.54 -4.15
CA SER A 182 -4.47 -10.74 -4.95
C SER A 182 -4.31 -11.87 -5.95
N THR A 183 -3.13 -12.03 -6.56
CA THR A 183 -2.79 -13.15 -7.43
C THR A 183 -2.92 -14.47 -6.69
N GLU A 184 -2.27 -14.60 -5.55
CA GLU A 184 -2.36 -15.81 -4.71
C GLU A 184 -3.81 -16.12 -4.30
N ALA A 185 -4.59 -15.08 -4.04
CA ALA A 185 -5.99 -15.21 -3.64
C ALA A 185 -6.86 -15.69 -4.81
N VAL A 186 -6.78 -15.09 -5.99
CA VAL A 186 -7.60 -15.50 -7.14
C VAL A 186 -7.21 -16.89 -7.65
N GLN A 187 -5.94 -17.29 -7.49
CA GLN A 187 -5.45 -18.62 -7.83
C GLN A 187 -5.99 -19.75 -6.95
N LEU A 188 -6.79 -19.43 -5.93
CA LEU A 188 -7.58 -20.43 -5.20
C LEU A 188 -8.71 -21.03 -6.07
N VAL A 189 -9.23 -20.25 -7.03
CA VAL A 189 -10.40 -20.65 -7.84
C VAL A 189 -10.20 -20.52 -9.36
N ALA A 190 -9.15 -19.85 -9.81
CA ALA A 190 -8.87 -19.64 -11.24
C ALA A 190 -7.37 -19.52 -11.50
N ASP A 191 -6.92 -19.91 -12.68
CA ASP A 191 -5.53 -19.67 -13.12
C ASP A 191 -5.44 -18.25 -13.72
N ARG A 192 -5.33 -17.26 -12.81
CA ARG A 192 -5.25 -15.84 -13.16
C ARG A 192 -4.20 -15.14 -12.31
N GLU A 193 -3.55 -14.13 -12.89
CA GLU A 193 -2.63 -13.22 -12.21
C GLU A 193 -3.20 -11.80 -12.20
N VAL A 194 -3.00 -11.10 -11.09
CA VAL A 194 -3.27 -9.67 -10.94
C VAL A 194 -1.97 -8.91 -11.20
N GLY A 195 -1.91 -8.22 -12.33
CA GLY A 195 -0.71 -7.50 -12.73
C GLY A 195 -0.33 -6.37 -11.78
N LEU A 196 0.95 -6.00 -11.80
CA LEU A 196 1.49 -4.88 -11.02
C LEU A 196 0.77 -3.55 -11.32
N LEU A 197 0.27 -3.40 -12.55
CA LEU A 197 -0.51 -2.26 -13.03
C LEU A 197 -2.03 -2.45 -12.88
N GLY A 198 -2.49 -3.52 -12.23
CA GLY A 198 -3.90 -3.88 -12.15
C GLY A 198 -4.83 -2.80 -11.57
N ASN A 199 -4.31 -1.87 -10.74
CA ASN A 199 -5.07 -0.72 -10.24
C ASN A 199 -4.54 0.63 -10.74
N TYR A 200 -3.59 0.66 -11.67
CA TYR A 200 -2.83 1.85 -11.98
C TYR A 200 -3.69 3.02 -12.46
N TYR A 201 -4.64 2.81 -13.38
CA TYR A 201 -5.47 3.89 -13.92
C TYR A 201 -6.36 4.52 -12.85
N PHE A 202 -6.97 3.69 -12.02
CA PHE A 202 -7.81 4.17 -10.91
C PHE A 202 -6.98 4.95 -9.88
N MET A 203 -5.76 4.47 -9.54
CA MET A 203 -4.89 5.14 -8.60
C MET A 203 -4.34 6.47 -9.13
N VAL A 204 -3.98 6.55 -10.41
CA VAL A 204 -3.56 7.81 -11.04
C VAL A 204 -4.69 8.85 -11.02
N CYS A 205 -5.91 8.45 -11.38
CA CYS A 205 -7.07 9.34 -11.31
C CYS A 205 -7.45 9.73 -9.88
N SER A 206 -7.08 8.93 -8.89
CA SER A 206 -7.30 9.22 -7.48
C SER A 206 -6.38 10.35 -6.96
N VAL A 207 -5.18 10.51 -7.52
CA VAL A 207 -4.21 11.51 -7.04
C VAL A 207 -4.79 12.94 -7.04
N PRO A 208 -5.30 13.49 -8.15
CA PRO A 208 -5.88 14.84 -8.14
C PRO A 208 -7.10 14.96 -7.21
N LEU A 209 -7.91 13.92 -7.07
CA LEU A 209 -9.04 13.91 -6.14
C LEU A 209 -8.58 14.06 -4.69
N ILE A 210 -7.58 13.27 -4.27
CA ILE A 210 -7.06 13.30 -2.91
C ILE A 210 -6.43 14.64 -2.60
N ILE A 211 -5.64 15.19 -3.54
CA ILE A 211 -5.04 16.52 -3.38
C ILE A 211 -6.13 17.58 -3.19
N LEU A 212 -7.13 17.61 -4.08
CA LEU A 212 -8.22 18.57 -4.02
C LEU A 212 -8.98 18.47 -2.69
N VAL A 213 -9.43 17.27 -2.32
CA VAL A 213 -10.19 17.05 -1.09
C VAL A 213 -9.37 17.43 0.13
N SER A 214 -8.10 17.00 0.20
CA SER A 214 -7.24 17.30 1.35
C SER A 214 -6.98 18.80 1.50
N VAL A 215 -6.73 19.52 0.40
CA VAL A 215 -6.54 20.98 0.43
C VAL A 215 -7.80 21.71 0.85
N LEU A 216 -8.99 21.29 0.37
CA LEU A 216 -10.27 21.87 0.77
C LEU A 216 -10.57 21.63 2.26
N VAL A 217 -10.36 20.40 2.74
CA VAL A 217 -10.52 20.06 4.17
C VAL A 217 -9.57 20.90 5.03
N ASN A 218 -8.31 21.01 4.62
CA ASN A 218 -7.34 21.83 5.34
C ASN A 218 -7.81 23.27 5.47
N ARG A 219 -8.20 23.87 4.34
CA ARG A 219 -8.57 25.30 4.26
C ARG A 219 -9.87 25.63 5.02
N TYR A 220 -10.89 24.76 4.93
CA TYR A 220 -12.23 25.10 5.42
C TYR A 220 -12.56 24.52 6.78
N TRP A 221 -11.85 23.50 7.25
CA TRP A 221 -12.10 22.87 8.55
C TRP A 221 -10.90 22.93 9.50
N VAL A 222 -9.72 22.55 9.00
CA VAL A 222 -8.55 22.35 9.88
C VAL A 222 -7.90 23.68 10.26
N GLU A 223 -7.61 24.56 9.31
CA GLU A 223 -7.03 25.87 9.62
C GLU A 223 -7.95 26.70 10.52
N PRO A 224 -9.26 26.88 10.22
CA PRO A 224 -10.15 27.62 11.10
C PRO A 224 -10.30 27.01 12.50
N TYR A 225 -10.23 25.66 12.61
CA TYR A 225 -10.24 25.01 13.92
C TYR A 225 -8.96 25.32 14.72
N LEU A 226 -7.81 25.35 14.06
CA LEU A 226 -6.51 25.58 14.70
C LEU A 226 -6.24 27.06 15.00
N ASP A 227 -6.91 28.02 14.34
CA ASP A 227 -6.79 29.45 14.63
C ASP A 227 -7.15 29.80 16.09
N ALA A 228 -7.95 28.95 16.75
CA ALA A 228 -8.26 29.09 18.17
C ALA A 228 -7.13 28.68 19.11
N TYR A 229 -6.06 28.06 18.60
CA TYR A 229 -4.95 27.54 19.39
C TYR A 229 -3.64 28.29 19.09
N PRO A 230 -2.99 28.91 20.09
CA PRO A 230 -1.74 29.65 19.88
C PRO A 230 -0.58 28.71 19.59
N VAL A 231 0.27 29.09 18.65
CA VAL A 231 1.53 28.41 18.38
C VAL A 231 2.54 28.81 19.46
N LYS A 232 3.06 27.84 20.18
CA LYS A 232 4.02 28.04 21.28
C LYS A 232 5.47 27.66 20.89
N GLY A 233 5.69 27.10 19.70
CA GLY A 233 6.98 26.59 19.23
C GLY A 233 7.80 27.61 18.43
N GLU A 234 9.08 27.33 18.29
CA GLU A 234 10.02 28.12 17.48
C GLU A 234 10.06 27.60 16.03
N ALA A 235 10.51 28.48 15.12
CA ALA A 235 10.72 28.09 13.72
C ALA A 235 11.77 26.96 13.63
N PRO A 236 11.48 25.86 12.94
CA PRO A 236 12.46 24.80 12.76
C PRO A 236 13.62 25.28 11.88
N GLU A 237 14.83 24.78 12.18
CA GLU A 237 16.00 25.04 11.34
C GLU A 237 15.78 24.48 9.92
N PRO A 238 16.14 25.24 8.86
CA PRO A 238 16.01 24.77 7.49
C PRO A 238 16.87 23.52 7.27
N MET A 239 16.27 22.47 6.73
CA MET A 239 16.98 21.24 6.39
C MET A 239 17.95 21.49 5.23
N ALA A 240 19.25 21.34 5.47
CA ALA A 240 20.28 21.46 4.46
C ALA A 240 20.19 20.27 3.47
N VAL A 241 19.88 20.55 2.23
CA VAL A 241 19.77 19.54 1.16
C VAL A 241 20.65 19.93 -0.02
N HIS A 242 21.43 18.98 -0.49
CA HIS A 242 22.26 19.19 -1.68
C HIS A 242 21.40 19.27 -2.94
N ALA A 243 21.80 20.15 -3.87
CA ALA A 243 21.10 20.34 -5.13
C ALA A 243 21.20 19.09 -6.03
N LEU A 244 20.17 18.87 -6.84
CA LEU A 244 20.21 17.88 -7.90
C LEU A 244 21.19 18.38 -8.98
N GLY A 245 22.37 17.79 -9.05
CA GLY A 245 23.44 18.19 -9.95
C GLY A 245 23.19 17.77 -11.41
N VAL A 246 24.03 18.26 -12.32
CA VAL A 246 23.98 17.94 -13.76
C VAL A 246 24.07 16.43 -13.99
N SER A 247 24.90 15.70 -13.21
CA SER A 247 25.04 14.24 -13.30
C SER A 247 23.74 13.50 -13.05
N PHE A 248 22.90 13.98 -12.11
CA PHE A 248 21.57 13.39 -11.85
C PHE A 248 20.66 13.53 -13.08
N TRP A 249 20.56 14.75 -13.66
CA TRP A 249 19.69 14.99 -14.79
C TRP A 249 20.16 14.25 -16.06
N MET A 250 21.48 14.20 -16.30
CA MET A 250 22.03 13.41 -17.41
C MET A 250 21.71 11.93 -17.27
N THR A 251 21.87 11.37 -16.05
CA THR A 251 21.54 9.98 -15.78
C THR A 251 20.06 9.69 -15.99
N LEU A 252 19.18 10.58 -15.52
CA LEU A 252 17.73 10.44 -15.72
C LEU A 252 17.38 10.43 -17.22
N VAL A 253 17.96 11.33 -17.99
CA VAL A 253 17.76 11.37 -19.46
C VAL A 253 18.24 10.07 -20.12
N ILE A 254 19.41 9.57 -19.74
CA ILE A 254 19.93 8.29 -20.26
C ILE A 254 18.98 7.14 -19.93
N ILE A 255 18.49 7.05 -18.70
CA ILE A 255 17.52 6.02 -18.29
C ILE A 255 16.25 6.11 -19.14
N VAL A 256 15.71 7.30 -19.32
CA VAL A 256 14.50 7.51 -20.15
C VAL A 256 14.76 7.08 -21.60
N ILE A 257 15.90 7.44 -22.18
CA ILE A 257 16.28 7.02 -23.53
C ILE A 257 16.37 5.49 -23.63
N VAL A 258 17.02 4.83 -22.66
CA VAL A 258 17.12 3.37 -22.62
C VAL A 258 15.72 2.73 -22.56
N TRP A 259 14.84 3.22 -21.70
CA TRP A 259 13.46 2.72 -21.63
C TRP A 259 12.71 2.92 -22.95
N CYS A 260 12.85 4.11 -23.56
CA CYS A 260 12.24 4.40 -24.88
C CYS A 260 12.75 3.43 -25.96
N VAL A 261 14.05 3.16 -26.03
CA VAL A 261 14.63 2.24 -27.00
C VAL A 261 14.14 0.80 -26.77
N MET A 262 13.95 0.39 -25.51
CA MET A 262 13.50 -0.97 -25.18
C MET A 262 11.99 -1.17 -25.34
N THR A 263 11.19 -0.10 -25.51
CA THR A 263 9.72 -0.19 -25.48
C THR A 263 9.01 0.43 -26.68
N LEU A 264 9.56 1.50 -27.30
CA LEU A 264 8.84 2.24 -28.35
C LEU A 264 8.90 1.61 -29.75
N PRO A 265 10.05 1.12 -30.25
CA PRO A 265 10.09 0.46 -31.56
C PRO A 265 9.15 -0.73 -31.64
N GLU A 266 8.59 -1.01 -32.81
CA GLU A 266 7.68 -2.14 -33.03
C GLU A 266 8.37 -3.50 -32.79
N ASP A 267 9.68 -3.56 -33.03
CA ASP A 267 10.57 -4.71 -32.82
C ASP A 267 11.38 -4.61 -31.50
N ALA A 268 10.97 -3.75 -30.58
CA ALA A 268 11.68 -3.56 -29.33
C ALA A 268 11.70 -4.84 -28.45
N VAL A 269 12.81 -5.06 -27.78
CA VAL A 269 13.10 -6.28 -26.98
C VAL A 269 12.05 -6.59 -25.92
N LEU A 270 11.34 -5.57 -25.41
CA LEU A 270 10.31 -5.73 -24.37
C LEU A 270 8.89 -5.88 -24.94
N ARG A 271 8.73 -5.95 -26.26
CA ARG A 271 7.43 -6.22 -26.88
C ARG A 271 7.27 -7.71 -27.17
N GLU A 272 6.03 -8.14 -27.31
CA GLU A 272 5.70 -9.52 -27.69
C GLU A 272 6.17 -9.80 -29.13
N GLU A 273 6.89 -10.89 -29.31
CA GLU A 273 7.34 -11.33 -30.63
C GLU A 273 6.14 -11.63 -31.52
N GLY A 274 6.12 -11.05 -32.72
CA GLY A 274 5.11 -11.26 -33.74
C GLY A 274 3.89 -10.35 -33.67
N THR A 275 3.39 -9.94 -32.48
CA THR A 275 2.26 -9.01 -32.35
C THR A 275 2.68 -7.57 -32.10
N GLY A 276 3.91 -7.34 -31.61
CA GLY A 276 4.41 -6.04 -31.23
C GLY A 276 3.71 -5.41 -30.02
N LYS A 277 2.84 -6.14 -29.33
CA LYS A 277 2.11 -5.62 -28.17
C LYS A 277 3.02 -5.47 -26.95
N LEU A 278 2.95 -4.30 -26.30
CA LEU A 278 3.79 -4.01 -25.14
C LEU A 278 3.32 -4.73 -23.87
N VAL A 279 2.02 -4.71 -23.59
CA VAL A 279 1.43 -5.25 -22.35
C VAL A 279 1.46 -6.78 -22.32
N GLN A 280 1.39 -7.43 -23.46
CA GLN A 280 1.44 -8.88 -23.58
C GLN A 280 2.87 -9.42 -23.76
N GLY A 281 3.87 -8.52 -23.85
CA GLY A 281 5.28 -8.84 -24.01
C GLY A 281 6.04 -8.94 -22.68
N PRO A 282 7.37 -9.14 -22.75
CA PRO A 282 8.26 -9.19 -21.60
C PRO A 282 8.28 -7.92 -20.75
N PHE A 283 7.71 -6.80 -21.25
CA PHE A 283 7.65 -5.51 -20.57
C PHE A 283 7.02 -5.62 -19.18
N MET A 284 5.87 -6.28 -19.04
CA MET A 284 5.18 -6.40 -17.76
C MET A 284 6.02 -7.18 -16.74
N GLY A 285 6.64 -8.27 -17.15
CA GLY A 285 7.54 -9.05 -16.28
C GLY A 285 8.83 -8.32 -15.90
N SER A 286 9.29 -7.36 -16.75
CA SER A 286 10.51 -6.58 -16.48
C SER A 286 10.28 -5.30 -15.68
N LEU A 287 9.03 -4.90 -15.47
CA LEU A 287 8.68 -3.59 -14.92
C LEU A 287 9.29 -3.36 -13.52
N VAL A 288 9.23 -4.35 -12.64
CA VAL A 288 9.85 -4.31 -11.30
C VAL A 288 11.35 -4.05 -11.40
N ALA A 289 12.04 -4.80 -12.26
CA ALA A 289 13.49 -4.66 -12.46
C ALA A 289 13.85 -3.29 -13.06
N MET A 290 13.09 -2.82 -14.05
CA MET A 290 13.30 -1.51 -14.67
C MET A 290 13.17 -0.37 -13.66
N ILE A 291 12.13 -0.38 -12.82
CA ILE A 291 11.93 0.62 -11.76
C ILE A 291 13.07 0.55 -10.75
N ALA A 292 13.34 -0.64 -10.21
CA ALA A 292 14.36 -0.82 -9.18
C ALA A 292 15.76 -0.41 -9.66
N LEU A 293 16.18 -0.83 -10.86
CA LEU A 293 17.46 -0.44 -11.44
C LEU A 293 17.55 1.07 -11.68
N SER A 294 16.48 1.68 -12.19
CA SER A 294 16.45 3.13 -12.42
C SER A 294 16.64 3.92 -11.14
N VAL A 295 15.90 3.54 -10.09
CA VAL A 295 16.00 4.17 -8.76
C VAL A 295 17.39 3.94 -8.16
N ALA A 296 17.93 2.72 -8.23
CA ALA A 296 19.25 2.38 -7.69
C ALA A 296 20.38 3.14 -8.39
N ILE A 297 20.32 3.27 -9.74
CA ILE A 297 21.32 4.02 -10.53
C ILE A 297 21.25 5.51 -10.16
N LEU A 298 20.06 6.13 -10.17
CA LEU A 298 19.87 7.54 -9.81
C LEU A 298 20.35 7.82 -8.39
N ALA A 299 19.99 6.94 -7.43
CA ALA A 299 20.42 7.04 -6.04
C ALA A 299 21.93 6.95 -5.88
N THR A 300 22.57 6.02 -6.62
CA THR A 300 24.02 5.85 -6.58
C THR A 300 24.74 7.06 -7.14
N VAL A 301 24.32 7.58 -8.30
CA VAL A 301 24.90 8.77 -8.93
C VAL A 301 24.75 9.99 -8.03
N TYR A 302 23.54 10.19 -7.51
CA TYR A 302 23.27 11.29 -6.58
C TYR A 302 24.06 11.16 -5.28
N GLY A 303 24.10 9.97 -4.68
CA GLY A 303 24.83 9.70 -3.44
C GLY A 303 26.35 9.90 -3.59
N LYS A 304 26.93 9.47 -4.70
CA LYS A 304 28.34 9.75 -5.01
C LYS A 304 28.62 11.26 -5.15
N ALA A 305 27.77 11.97 -5.87
CA ALA A 305 27.92 13.43 -6.05
C ALA A 305 27.85 14.21 -4.73
N ASN A 306 27.12 13.69 -3.74
CA ASN A 306 26.94 14.33 -2.44
C ASN A 306 27.76 13.72 -1.29
N GLY A 307 28.69 12.83 -1.60
CA GLY A 307 29.60 12.26 -0.61
C GLY A 307 28.98 11.26 0.37
N LYS A 308 27.81 10.68 0.04
CA LYS A 308 27.09 9.72 0.90
C LYS A 308 27.25 8.25 0.50
N LEU A 309 27.49 7.97 -0.78
CA LEU A 309 27.71 6.62 -1.33
C LEU A 309 29.02 6.60 -2.10
N ILE A 310 30.12 6.97 -1.45
CA ILE A 310 31.41 7.16 -2.12
C ILE A 310 32.07 5.82 -2.45
N ASN A 311 31.93 4.83 -1.56
CA ASN A 311 32.60 3.56 -1.63
C ASN A 311 31.63 2.37 -1.54
N TRP A 312 32.14 1.18 -1.88
CA TRP A 312 31.34 -0.05 -1.85
C TRP A 312 30.82 -0.42 -0.47
N LYS A 313 31.52 -0.05 0.60
CA LYS A 313 31.09 -0.33 1.98
C LYS A 313 29.81 0.45 2.31
N GLU A 314 29.73 1.71 1.93
CA GLU A 314 28.55 2.56 2.14
C GLU A 314 27.39 2.09 1.27
N TRP A 315 27.66 1.71 0.01
CA TRP A 315 26.66 1.19 -0.90
C TRP A 315 26.07 -0.13 -0.41
N VAL A 316 26.92 -1.09 -0.02
CA VAL A 316 26.49 -2.37 0.57
C VAL A 316 25.73 -2.14 1.88
N GLY A 317 26.23 -1.24 2.75
CA GLY A 317 25.53 -0.87 3.98
C GLY A 317 24.12 -0.30 3.77
N ALA A 318 23.88 0.42 2.67
CA ALA A 318 22.55 0.88 2.31
C ALA A 318 21.62 -0.28 1.89
N ILE A 319 22.14 -1.25 1.13
CA ILE A 319 21.41 -2.47 0.77
C ILE A 319 21.07 -3.31 2.01
N GLU A 320 22.07 -3.54 2.90
CA GLU A 320 21.88 -4.27 4.15
C GLU A 320 20.82 -3.61 5.04
N GLN A 321 20.80 -2.27 5.08
CA GLN A 321 19.78 -1.56 5.80
C GLN A 321 18.38 -1.79 5.20
N GLY A 322 18.25 -1.77 3.87
CA GLY A 322 17.00 -2.08 3.19
C GLY A 322 16.45 -3.47 3.55
N ILE A 323 17.33 -4.48 3.68
CA ILE A 323 16.91 -5.81 4.15
C ILE A 323 16.42 -5.76 5.60
N LYS A 324 17.12 -5.01 6.48
CA LYS A 324 16.70 -4.85 7.88
C LYS A 324 15.33 -4.18 7.99
N ASP A 325 15.08 -3.17 7.16
CA ASP A 325 13.85 -2.41 7.17
C ASP A 325 12.64 -3.26 6.73
N ILE A 326 12.83 -4.20 5.78
CA ILE A 326 11.79 -5.13 5.32
C ILE A 326 11.77 -6.48 6.06
N ALA A 327 12.70 -6.73 6.99
CA ALA A 327 12.75 -8.00 7.72
C ALA A 327 11.42 -8.36 8.43
N PRO A 328 10.69 -7.42 9.07
CA PRO A 328 9.38 -7.71 9.66
C PRO A 328 8.35 -8.15 8.61
N TYR A 329 8.38 -7.54 7.42
CA TYR A 329 7.52 -7.93 6.30
C TYR A 329 7.85 -9.34 5.81
N LEU A 330 9.14 -9.68 5.61
CA LEU A 330 9.55 -11.01 5.17
C LEU A 330 9.15 -12.10 6.18
N ALA A 331 9.33 -11.82 7.48
CA ALA A 331 8.90 -12.73 8.54
C ALA A 331 7.37 -12.96 8.54
N LEU A 332 6.58 -11.89 8.32
CA LEU A 332 5.13 -12.00 8.15
C LEU A 332 4.78 -12.82 6.91
N MET A 333 5.38 -12.52 5.76
CA MET A 333 5.10 -13.22 4.49
C MET A 333 5.48 -14.70 4.52
N PHE A 334 6.47 -15.08 5.31
CA PHE A 334 6.78 -16.50 5.54
C PHE A 334 5.58 -17.26 6.12
N VAL A 335 4.91 -16.70 7.12
CA VAL A 335 3.74 -17.34 7.75
C VAL A 335 2.50 -17.22 6.85
N VAL A 336 2.30 -16.07 6.20
CA VAL A 336 1.21 -15.84 5.25
C VAL A 336 1.25 -16.84 4.08
N ALA A 337 2.45 -17.10 3.54
CA ALA A 337 2.63 -18.07 2.46
C ALA A 337 2.20 -19.48 2.88
N GLN A 338 2.51 -19.90 4.12
CA GLN A 338 2.04 -21.19 4.63
C GLN A 338 0.50 -21.18 4.81
N PHE A 339 -0.04 -20.13 5.39
CA PHE A 339 -1.49 -20.00 5.57
C PHE A 339 -2.24 -20.16 4.23
N ILE A 340 -1.85 -19.42 3.20
CA ILE A 340 -2.52 -19.48 1.88
C ILE A 340 -2.31 -20.85 1.23
N ALA A 341 -1.10 -21.40 1.28
CA ALA A 341 -0.82 -22.72 0.70
C ALA A 341 -1.64 -23.84 1.38
N TRP A 342 -1.75 -23.81 2.72
CA TRP A 342 -2.55 -24.78 3.48
C TRP A 342 -4.05 -24.59 3.22
N PHE A 343 -4.51 -23.33 3.14
CA PHE A 343 -5.90 -22.96 2.85
C PHE A 343 -6.32 -23.40 1.44
N LYS A 344 -5.38 -23.33 0.48
CA LYS A 344 -5.56 -23.84 -0.88
C LYS A 344 -5.59 -25.37 -0.92
N TRP A 345 -4.55 -26.03 -0.37
CA TRP A 345 -4.41 -27.48 -0.42
C TRP A 345 -5.55 -28.21 0.27
N SER A 346 -6.05 -27.66 1.37
CA SER A 346 -7.19 -28.23 2.11
C SER A 346 -8.54 -28.01 1.43
N GLU A 347 -8.60 -27.30 0.31
CA GLU A 347 -9.83 -26.87 -0.39
C GLU A 347 -10.76 -25.97 0.47
N LEU A 348 -10.36 -25.60 1.70
CA LEU A 348 -11.14 -24.71 2.55
C LEU A 348 -11.36 -23.33 1.89
N GLY A 349 -10.33 -22.77 1.25
CA GLY A 349 -10.41 -21.50 0.56
C GLY A 349 -11.47 -21.49 -0.53
N PRO A 350 -11.34 -22.35 -1.55
CA PRO A 350 -12.35 -22.52 -2.61
C PRO A 350 -13.76 -22.82 -2.08
N VAL A 351 -13.92 -23.75 -1.15
CA VAL A 351 -15.23 -24.10 -0.57
C VAL A 351 -15.88 -22.90 0.13
N LEU A 352 -15.13 -22.18 0.96
CA LEU A 352 -15.64 -20.97 1.62
C LEU A 352 -15.96 -19.86 0.62
N ALA A 353 -15.14 -19.68 -0.42
CA ALA A 353 -15.37 -18.68 -1.47
C ALA A 353 -16.67 -18.94 -2.23
N VAL A 354 -16.93 -20.21 -2.61
CA VAL A 354 -18.19 -20.60 -3.28
C VAL A 354 -19.40 -20.34 -2.38
N HIS A 355 -19.33 -20.70 -1.10
CA HIS A 355 -20.43 -20.43 -0.17
C HIS A 355 -20.64 -18.93 0.07
N LEU A 356 -19.57 -18.13 0.17
CA LEU A 356 -19.68 -16.68 0.29
C LEU A 356 -20.26 -16.06 -1.00
N ALA A 357 -19.84 -16.54 -2.18
CA ALA A 357 -20.38 -16.09 -3.46
C ALA A 357 -21.88 -16.37 -3.53
N ALA A 358 -22.33 -17.59 -3.19
CA ALA A 358 -23.74 -17.94 -3.15
C ALA A 358 -24.54 -17.07 -2.15
N LEU A 359 -23.97 -16.75 -1.00
CA LEU A 359 -24.60 -15.84 -0.03
C LEU A 359 -24.75 -14.41 -0.59
N LEU A 360 -23.71 -13.89 -1.24
CA LEU A 360 -23.74 -12.56 -1.86
C LEU A 360 -24.72 -12.51 -3.05
N GLU A 361 -24.77 -13.57 -3.84
CA GLU A 361 -25.73 -13.73 -4.94
C GLU A 361 -27.17 -13.74 -4.42
N ALA A 362 -27.44 -14.47 -3.33
CA ALA A 362 -28.75 -14.49 -2.69
C ALA A 362 -29.22 -13.10 -2.21
N TRP A 363 -28.30 -12.21 -1.86
CA TRP A 363 -28.63 -10.81 -1.53
C TRP A 363 -28.89 -9.95 -2.77
N SER A 364 -28.55 -10.43 -3.96
CA SER A 364 -28.79 -9.75 -5.26
C SER A 364 -28.27 -8.30 -5.27
N LEU A 365 -27.15 -8.03 -4.59
CA LEU A 365 -26.57 -6.70 -4.51
C LEU A 365 -25.92 -6.31 -5.84
N PRO A 366 -26.23 -5.12 -6.39
CA PRO A 366 -25.45 -4.60 -7.52
C PRO A 366 -23.96 -4.49 -7.18
N THR A 367 -23.08 -4.74 -8.14
CA THR A 367 -21.62 -4.71 -7.96
C THR A 367 -21.12 -3.46 -7.22
N PRO A 368 -21.54 -2.21 -7.55
CA PRO A 368 -21.09 -1.05 -6.81
C PRO A 368 -21.47 -1.10 -5.32
N LEU A 369 -22.66 -1.59 -5.00
CA LEU A 369 -23.12 -1.67 -3.61
C LEU A 369 -22.39 -2.76 -2.82
N ALA A 370 -22.09 -3.90 -3.45
CA ALA A 370 -21.31 -4.97 -2.85
C ALA A 370 -19.86 -4.50 -2.53
N LEU A 371 -19.23 -3.78 -3.46
CA LEU A 371 -17.88 -3.22 -3.24
C LEU A 371 -17.88 -2.06 -2.23
N LEU A 372 -18.94 -1.24 -2.15
CA LEU A 372 -19.10 -0.25 -1.09
C LEU A 372 -19.30 -0.90 0.28
N ALA A 373 -20.02 -2.01 0.37
CA ALA A 373 -20.14 -2.77 1.61
C ALA A 373 -18.78 -3.34 2.06
N LEU A 374 -17.99 -3.89 1.13
CA LEU A 374 -16.62 -4.32 1.37
C LEU A 374 -15.74 -3.15 1.84
N LEU A 375 -15.81 -2.00 1.18
CA LEU A 375 -15.09 -0.78 1.53
C LEU A 375 -15.43 -0.35 2.96
N PHE A 376 -16.70 -0.31 3.33
CA PHE A 376 -17.14 0.04 4.68
C PHE A 376 -16.63 -0.97 5.72
N PHE A 377 -16.79 -2.26 5.46
CA PHE A 377 -16.27 -3.34 6.33
C PHE A 377 -14.76 -3.20 6.55
N THR A 378 -14.01 -2.99 5.47
CA THR A 378 -12.56 -2.81 5.53
C THR A 378 -12.18 -1.54 6.31
N SER A 379 -12.94 -0.44 6.15
CA SER A 379 -12.72 0.80 6.89
C SER A 379 -12.87 0.61 8.41
N VAL A 380 -13.85 -0.17 8.83
CA VAL A 380 -14.03 -0.54 10.25
C VAL A 380 -12.87 -1.42 10.72
N LEU A 381 -12.51 -2.44 9.94
CA LEU A 381 -11.40 -3.33 10.27
C LEU A 381 -10.05 -2.59 10.38
N ASN A 382 -9.86 -1.56 9.58
CA ASN A 382 -8.65 -0.73 9.58
C ASN A 382 -8.42 0.00 10.92
N LEU A 383 -9.46 0.24 11.71
CA LEU A 383 -9.31 0.82 13.03
C LEU A 383 -8.61 -0.12 14.02
N PHE A 384 -8.61 -1.43 13.73
CA PHE A 384 -8.05 -2.49 14.59
C PHE A 384 -6.76 -3.11 14.05
N ILE A 385 -6.50 -3.04 12.74
CA ILE A 385 -5.32 -3.62 12.10
C ILE A 385 -4.63 -2.55 11.27
N GLY A 386 -3.55 -1.96 11.80
CA GLY A 386 -2.82 -0.86 11.15
C GLY A 386 -1.93 -1.28 9.95
N SER A 387 -1.71 -2.57 9.72
CA SER A 387 -0.87 -3.07 8.63
C SER A 387 -1.69 -3.39 7.38
N ALA A 388 -1.44 -2.65 6.28
CA ALA A 388 -2.11 -2.88 4.99
C ALA A 388 -1.84 -4.29 4.43
N SER A 389 -0.59 -4.77 4.48
CA SER A 389 -0.24 -6.12 4.00
C SER A 389 -0.91 -7.23 4.79
N ALA A 390 -0.86 -7.14 6.13
CA ALA A 390 -1.48 -8.14 6.99
C ALA A 390 -3.00 -8.19 6.80
N LYS A 391 -3.64 -7.03 6.69
CA LYS A 391 -5.08 -6.91 6.46
C LYS A 391 -5.49 -7.51 5.12
N TRP A 392 -4.78 -7.16 4.04
CA TRP A 392 -5.08 -7.70 2.73
C TRP A 392 -4.81 -9.19 2.64
N ALA A 393 -3.71 -9.67 3.23
CA ALA A 393 -3.42 -11.10 3.31
C ALA A 393 -4.48 -11.89 4.12
N LEU A 394 -5.14 -11.24 5.07
CA LEU A 394 -6.27 -11.83 5.82
C LEU A 394 -7.56 -11.88 4.98
N LEU A 395 -7.88 -10.78 4.28
CA LEU A 395 -9.16 -10.63 3.57
C LEU A 395 -9.15 -11.28 2.19
N ALA A 396 -8.08 -11.07 1.42
CA ALA A 396 -8.01 -11.46 0.02
C ALA A 396 -8.31 -12.93 -0.24
N PRO A 397 -7.78 -13.91 0.53
CA PRO A 397 -8.01 -15.33 0.24
C PRO A 397 -9.48 -15.78 0.30
N ILE A 398 -10.33 -15.00 0.93
CA ILE A 398 -11.77 -15.29 1.03
C ILE A 398 -12.57 -14.39 0.09
N ILE A 399 -12.27 -13.08 0.10
CA ILE A 399 -13.08 -12.08 -0.59
C ILE A 399 -12.80 -12.05 -2.09
N VAL A 400 -11.53 -12.08 -2.51
CA VAL A 400 -11.16 -12.00 -3.93
C VAL A 400 -11.76 -13.17 -4.73
N PRO A 401 -11.59 -14.45 -4.33
CA PRO A 401 -12.20 -15.55 -5.06
C PRO A 401 -13.73 -15.51 -5.03
N ALA A 402 -14.35 -15.14 -3.89
CA ALA A 402 -15.81 -15.05 -3.82
C ALA A 402 -16.40 -14.01 -4.78
N PHE A 403 -15.80 -12.82 -4.86
CA PHE A 403 -16.22 -11.77 -5.79
C PHE A 403 -15.90 -12.15 -7.25
N TYR A 404 -14.76 -12.81 -7.47
CA TYR A 404 -14.40 -13.31 -8.81
C TYR A 404 -15.42 -14.32 -9.36
N LEU A 405 -15.89 -15.24 -8.52
CA LEU A 405 -16.95 -16.19 -8.89
C LEU A 405 -18.30 -15.52 -9.24
N LEU A 406 -18.52 -14.28 -8.77
CA LEU A 406 -19.65 -13.42 -9.15
C LEU A 406 -19.38 -12.56 -10.40
N GLY A 407 -18.25 -12.76 -11.07
CA GLY A 407 -17.86 -11.99 -12.26
C GLY A 407 -17.28 -10.61 -11.95
N ILE A 408 -16.86 -10.35 -10.71
CA ILE A 408 -16.23 -9.08 -10.31
C ILE A 408 -14.71 -9.26 -10.32
N GLU A 409 -14.04 -8.45 -11.11
CA GLU A 409 -12.59 -8.50 -11.30
C GLU A 409 -11.81 -8.28 -10.00
N PRO A 410 -10.73 -9.05 -9.75
CA PRO A 410 -9.89 -8.91 -8.56
C PRO A 410 -9.35 -7.49 -8.35
N GLU A 411 -9.07 -6.78 -9.44
CA GLU A 411 -8.59 -5.40 -9.46
C GLU A 411 -9.63 -4.43 -8.87
N ALA A 412 -10.91 -4.65 -9.13
CA ALA A 412 -12.00 -3.85 -8.54
C ALA A 412 -12.12 -4.10 -7.03
N VAL A 413 -12.01 -5.36 -6.61
CA VAL A 413 -12.04 -5.76 -5.19
C VAL A 413 -10.84 -5.15 -4.45
N GLN A 414 -9.64 -5.26 -5.02
CA GLN A 414 -8.43 -4.63 -4.50
C GLN A 414 -8.55 -3.11 -4.45
N GLY A 415 -9.15 -2.48 -5.48
CA GLY A 415 -9.42 -1.04 -5.53
C GLY A 415 -10.29 -0.58 -4.37
N ALA A 416 -11.39 -1.28 -4.08
CA ALA A 416 -12.27 -0.99 -2.94
C ALA A 416 -11.52 -1.12 -1.60
N TYR A 417 -10.70 -2.17 -1.45
CA TYR A 417 -9.82 -2.34 -0.30
C TYR A 417 -8.86 -1.15 -0.12
N ARG A 418 -8.18 -0.74 -1.20
CA ARG A 418 -7.19 0.35 -1.19
C ARG A 418 -7.80 1.68 -0.76
N VAL A 419 -9.01 1.98 -1.23
CA VAL A 419 -9.77 3.18 -0.83
C VAL A 419 -10.05 3.18 0.67
N ALA A 420 -10.56 2.08 1.20
CA ALA A 420 -10.89 1.94 2.61
C ALA A 420 -9.65 2.03 3.50
N ASP A 421 -8.62 1.25 3.17
CA ASP A 421 -7.37 1.19 3.92
C ASP A 421 -6.73 2.57 4.02
N SER A 422 -6.52 3.24 2.90
CA SER A 422 -5.85 4.53 2.85
C SER A 422 -6.63 5.61 3.58
N SER A 423 -7.93 5.74 3.29
CA SER A 423 -8.76 6.84 3.84
C SER A 423 -8.86 6.80 5.37
N THR A 424 -8.81 5.61 5.99
CA THR A 424 -9.01 5.44 7.43
C THR A 424 -7.72 5.21 8.22
N ASN A 425 -6.56 5.06 7.56
CA ASN A 425 -5.26 4.95 8.21
C ASN A 425 -4.94 6.14 9.14
N ILE A 426 -5.41 7.33 8.80
CA ILE A 426 -5.11 8.58 9.51
C ILE A 426 -5.89 8.76 10.81
N ILE A 427 -6.90 7.95 11.07
CA ILE A 427 -7.71 8.00 12.29
C ILE A 427 -7.53 6.78 13.20
N THR A 428 -6.59 5.88 12.88
CA THR A 428 -6.22 4.78 13.75
C THR A 428 -4.96 5.10 14.54
N PRO A 429 -5.01 5.06 15.88
CA PRO A 429 -3.81 5.24 16.71
C PRO A 429 -2.81 4.07 16.61
N LEU A 430 -3.24 2.96 15.98
CA LEU A 430 -2.43 1.76 15.75
C LEU A 430 -1.47 1.89 14.56
N MET A 431 -1.55 2.99 13.84
CA MET A 431 -0.62 3.27 12.76
C MET A 431 0.80 3.47 13.34
N PRO A 432 1.84 2.75 12.82
CA PRO A 432 3.20 2.80 13.40
C PRO A 432 3.80 4.20 13.49
N TYR A 433 3.43 5.12 12.59
CA TYR A 433 3.96 6.49 12.55
C TYR A 433 3.14 7.51 13.36
N PHE A 434 2.02 7.12 13.95
CA PHE A 434 1.18 8.02 14.74
C PHE A 434 1.94 8.69 15.90
N PRO A 435 2.79 7.95 16.67
CA PRO A 435 3.61 8.58 17.71
C PRO A 435 4.58 9.65 17.18
N LEU A 436 5.10 9.46 15.97
CA LEU A 436 5.99 10.43 15.32
C LEU A 436 5.24 11.72 14.95
N VAL A 437 4.01 11.59 14.40
CA VAL A 437 3.12 12.72 14.10
C VAL A 437 2.82 13.51 15.37
N LEU A 438 2.49 12.81 16.46
CA LEU A 438 2.26 13.43 17.77
C LEU A 438 3.48 14.18 18.27
N ALA A 439 4.67 13.57 18.19
CA ALA A 439 5.92 14.20 18.61
C ALA A 439 6.25 15.48 17.80
N TYR A 440 5.98 15.48 16.50
CA TYR A 440 6.14 16.69 15.67
C TYR A 440 5.11 17.78 16.02
N ALA A 441 3.88 17.42 16.29
CA ALA A 441 2.84 18.35 16.69
C ALA A 441 3.16 19.00 18.05
N GLN A 442 3.71 18.22 19.00
CA GLN A 442 4.11 18.68 20.34
C GLN A 442 5.24 19.71 20.33
N LYS A 443 6.03 19.79 19.25
CA LYS A 443 7.02 20.88 19.09
C LYS A 443 6.36 22.27 18.98
N TYR A 444 5.13 22.34 18.50
CA TYR A 444 4.39 23.58 18.28
C TYR A 444 3.26 23.80 19.30
N ASP A 445 2.73 22.74 19.89
CA ASP A 445 1.79 22.77 21.01
C ASP A 445 2.09 21.60 21.95
N PRO A 446 2.86 21.83 23.05
CA PRO A 446 3.23 20.77 23.99
C PRO A 446 2.04 20.08 24.68
N GLU A 447 0.86 20.71 24.69
CA GLU A 447 -0.34 20.16 25.30
C GLU A 447 -1.19 19.32 24.34
N ILE A 448 -0.78 19.22 23.06
CA ILE A 448 -1.54 18.43 22.07
C ILE A 448 -1.42 16.95 22.40
N GLY A 449 -2.58 16.31 22.53
CA GLY A 449 -2.68 14.87 22.76
C GLY A 449 -3.24 14.10 21.57
N VAL A 450 -3.25 12.78 21.69
CA VAL A 450 -3.79 11.84 20.67
C VAL A 450 -5.21 12.24 20.24
N GLY A 451 -6.08 12.54 21.21
CA GLY A 451 -7.48 12.90 20.92
C GLY A 451 -7.62 14.13 20.03
N ARG A 452 -6.76 15.16 20.21
CA ARG A 452 -6.80 16.35 19.36
C ARG A 452 -6.30 16.07 17.94
N ILE A 453 -5.26 15.27 17.79
CA ILE A 453 -4.79 14.85 16.46
C ILE A 453 -5.88 14.06 15.74
N LEU A 454 -6.52 13.09 16.39
CA LEU A 454 -7.64 12.35 15.79
C LEU A 454 -8.81 13.27 15.41
N THR A 455 -9.11 14.28 16.23
CA THR A 455 -10.15 15.29 15.91
C THR A 455 -9.77 16.07 14.65
N ILE A 456 -8.52 16.46 14.49
CA ILE A 456 -8.02 17.16 13.29
C ILE A 456 -8.03 16.23 12.07
N MET A 457 -7.75 14.95 12.23
CA MET A 457 -7.70 13.98 11.13
C MET A 457 -9.06 13.46 10.69
N LEU A 458 -10.06 13.49 11.56
CA LEU A 458 -11.40 12.96 11.27
C LEU A 458 -12.08 13.60 10.03
N PRO A 459 -12.08 14.94 9.84
CA PRO A 459 -12.61 15.54 8.62
C PRO A 459 -11.91 15.05 7.34
N TYR A 460 -10.58 14.87 7.39
CA TYR A 460 -9.86 14.31 6.24
C TYR A 460 -10.30 12.88 5.95
N ALA A 461 -10.34 12.01 6.97
CA ALA A 461 -10.71 10.61 6.79
C ALA A 461 -12.11 10.46 6.18
N LEU A 462 -13.09 11.16 6.73
CA LEU A 462 -14.48 11.10 6.25
C LEU A 462 -14.64 11.69 4.85
N SER A 463 -13.98 12.81 4.57
CA SER A 463 -14.08 13.46 3.25
C SER A 463 -13.33 12.65 2.17
N LEU A 464 -12.16 12.10 2.48
CA LEU A 464 -11.43 11.23 1.56
C LEU A 464 -12.21 9.94 1.30
N LEU A 465 -12.72 9.29 2.35
CA LEU A 465 -13.53 8.08 2.21
C LEU A 465 -14.76 8.32 1.34
N ALA A 466 -15.51 9.40 1.58
CA ALA A 466 -16.71 9.72 0.82
C ALA A 466 -16.38 10.07 -0.64
N ALA A 467 -15.41 10.94 -0.87
CA ALA A 467 -15.03 11.36 -2.23
C ALA A 467 -14.44 10.20 -3.06
N TRP A 468 -13.63 9.36 -2.43
CA TRP A 468 -13.00 8.23 -3.11
C TRP A 468 -13.97 7.06 -3.31
N ALA A 469 -14.91 6.83 -2.37
CA ALA A 469 -16.02 5.90 -2.58
C ALA A 469 -16.94 6.36 -3.74
N LEU A 470 -17.16 7.67 -3.86
CA LEU A 470 -17.88 8.23 -5.01
C LEU A 470 -17.13 8.00 -6.32
N LEU A 471 -15.81 8.27 -6.36
CA LEU A 471 -14.98 7.99 -7.53
C LEU A 471 -15.04 6.50 -7.91
N LEU A 472 -14.92 5.59 -6.93
CA LEU A 472 -15.03 4.15 -7.16
C LEU A 472 -16.40 3.79 -7.75
N THR A 473 -17.48 4.35 -7.22
CA THR A 473 -18.82 4.11 -7.72
C THR A 473 -18.99 4.59 -9.17
N VAL A 474 -18.51 5.80 -9.47
CA VAL A 474 -18.54 6.33 -10.86
C VAL A 474 -17.69 5.48 -11.79
N TRP A 475 -16.50 5.02 -11.32
CA TRP A 475 -15.60 4.17 -12.09
C TRP A 475 -16.27 2.84 -12.50
N LEU A 476 -16.95 2.21 -11.54
CA LEU A 476 -17.68 0.97 -11.76
C LEU A 476 -18.90 1.14 -12.68
N LEU A 477 -19.68 2.22 -12.49
CA LEU A 477 -20.85 2.51 -13.32
C LEU A 477 -20.47 2.90 -14.77
N ALA A 478 -19.28 3.47 -14.96
CA ALA A 478 -18.75 3.81 -16.27
C ALA A 478 -17.95 2.65 -16.91
N GLU A 479 -17.87 1.49 -16.24
CA GLU A 479 -17.15 0.28 -16.69
C GLU A 479 -15.69 0.58 -17.10
N LEU A 480 -15.02 1.50 -16.37
CA LEU A 480 -13.65 1.88 -16.67
C LEU A 480 -12.66 0.81 -16.18
N PRO A 481 -11.59 0.53 -16.96
CA PRO A 481 -10.56 -0.42 -16.53
C PRO A 481 -9.80 0.11 -15.33
N PHE A 482 -9.54 -0.72 -14.33
CA PHE A 482 -8.74 -0.36 -13.14
C PHE A 482 -7.26 -0.23 -13.46
N GLY A 483 -6.76 -1.00 -14.42
CA GLY A 483 -5.39 -1.04 -14.86
C GLY A 483 -5.21 -1.89 -16.12
N SER A 484 -3.99 -2.37 -16.33
CA SER A 484 -3.60 -3.22 -17.48
C SER A 484 -2.87 -4.47 -16.99
#